data_642488c71ac0bfee6415ae356b8de13e
#
_entry.id   642488c71ac0bfee6415ae356b8de13e
#
_cell.length_a   1.000
_cell.length_b   1.000
_cell.length_c   1.000
_cell.angle_alpha   90.00
_cell.angle_beta   90.00
_cell.angle_gamma   90.00
#
_symmetry.space_group_name_H-M   'P 1'
#
loop_
_entity.id
_entity.type
_entity.pdbx_description
1 polymer ?
#
loop_
_entity_poly.entity_id
_entity_poly.type
_entity_poly.pdbx_seq_one_letter_code
_entity_poly.pdbx_strand_id
1 'polypeptide(L)' 'MKAGDLACYLTHDFYPVLLLRKGTNNDWDRWDTWIVMLDGKEVEAWSENLVLWDDRKDEKVP' A
#
# COMPACT_ATOMS: atom_id res chain seq x y z
N MET A 1 -3.52 1.87 8.17
CA MET A 1 -2.69 2.31 7.06
C MET A 1 -2.67 3.82 7.02
N LYS A 2 -1.52 4.41 7.00
CA LYS A 2 -1.42 5.86 7.04
C LYS A 2 -0.16 6.30 6.32
N ALA A 3 -0.09 7.59 6.03
CA ALA A 3 1.06 8.14 5.33
C ALA A 3 2.32 7.86 6.11
N GLY A 4 3.37 7.48 5.40
CA GLY A 4 4.63 7.13 6.03
C GLY A 4 4.80 5.66 6.32
N ASP A 5 3.74 4.88 6.21
CA ASP A 5 3.83 3.46 6.44
C ASP A 5 4.45 2.76 5.24
N LEU A 6 5.09 1.63 5.53
CA LEU A 6 5.60 0.77 4.47
C LEU A 6 4.58 -0.31 4.19
N ALA A 7 4.42 -0.63 2.93
CA ALA A 7 3.48 -1.66 2.52
C ALA A 7 4.07 -2.46 1.38
N CYS A 8 3.41 -3.58 1.07
CA CYS A 8 3.79 -4.40 -0.06
C CYS A 8 2.69 -4.28 -1.11
N TYR A 9 3.10 -4.08 -2.35
CA TYR A 9 2.18 -3.92 -3.46
C TYR A 9 1.97 -5.28 -4.10
N LEU A 10 0.82 -5.85 -3.89
CA LEU A 10 0.59 -7.24 -4.28
C LEU A 10 0.69 -7.47 -5.77
N THR A 11 0.19 -6.54 -6.55
CA THR A 11 0.20 -6.73 -8.00
C THR A 11 1.58 -6.62 -8.59
N HIS A 12 2.56 -6.25 -7.77
CA HIS A 12 3.95 -6.16 -8.23
C HIS A 12 4.81 -7.07 -7.39
N ASP A 13 4.35 -8.29 -7.17
CA ASP A 13 5.15 -9.29 -6.46
C ASP A 13 5.53 -8.85 -5.08
N PHE A 14 4.60 -8.26 -4.36
CA PHE A 14 4.85 -7.80 -2.99
C PHE A 14 5.99 -6.79 -2.94
N TYR A 15 6.12 -5.99 -3.96
CA TYR A 15 7.17 -4.99 -3.99
C TYR A 15 6.96 -3.98 -2.87
N PRO A 16 7.99 -3.63 -2.11
CA PRO A 16 7.82 -2.68 -1.01
C PRO A 16 7.61 -1.27 -1.54
N VAL A 17 6.62 -0.60 -0.98
CA VAL A 17 6.30 0.77 -1.38
C VAL A 17 6.09 1.59 -0.13
N LEU A 18 6.25 2.89 -0.28
CA LEU A 18 6.03 3.82 0.82
C LEU A 18 4.71 4.55 0.57
N LEU A 19 3.85 4.54 1.56
CA LEU A 19 2.57 5.24 1.44
C LEU A 19 2.80 6.73 1.62
N LEU A 20 2.44 7.50 0.60
CA LEU A 20 2.68 8.94 0.64
C LEU A 20 1.46 9.70 1.12
N ARG A 21 0.29 9.39 0.56
CA ARG A 21 -0.92 10.07 0.94
C ARG A 21 -2.11 9.34 0.33
N LYS A 22 -3.29 9.70 0.78
CA LYS A 22 -4.49 9.09 0.21
C LYS A 22 -4.60 9.49 -1.24
N GLY A 23 -5.12 8.58 -2.04
CA GLY A 23 -5.33 8.85 -3.44
C GLY A 23 -6.61 9.63 -3.67
N THR A 24 -6.94 9.80 -4.95
CA THR A 24 -8.09 10.59 -5.31
C THR A 24 -9.36 9.78 -5.42
N ASN A 25 -9.24 8.47 -5.51
CA ASN A 25 -10.44 7.62 -5.57
C ASN A 25 -10.84 7.22 -4.19
N ASN A 26 -11.80 7.91 -3.65
CA ASN A 26 -12.28 7.63 -2.32
C ASN A 26 -13.69 7.20 -2.42
N ASP A 27 -13.89 6.01 -2.82
CA ASP A 27 -15.22 5.51 -2.88
C ASP A 27 -15.64 5.25 -1.48
N TRP A 28 -16.82 5.66 -1.19
CA TRP A 28 -17.29 5.61 0.16
C TRP A 28 -17.46 4.22 0.68
N ASP A 29 -17.24 3.24 -0.08
CA ASP A 29 -17.37 1.93 0.44
C ASP A 29 -16.07 1.45 0.95
N ARG A 30 -15.38 0.71 0.21
CA ARG A 30 -14.13 0.16 0.65
C ARG A 30 -13.12 0.27 -0.44
N TRP A 31 -13.44 1.02 -1.45
CA TRP A 31 -12.54 1.15 -2.58
C TRP A 31 -11.84 2.49 -2.48
N ASP A 32 -10.73 2.53 -1.81
CA ASP A 32 -9.96 3.76 -1.79
C ASP A 32 -8.57 3.46 -2.29
N THR A 33 -7.87 4.51 -2.66
CA THR A 33 -6.55 4.36 -3.22
C THR A 33 -5.56 5.12 -2.38
N TRP A 34 -4.31 4.78 -2.57
CA TRP A 34 -3.20 5.45 -1.92
C TRP A 34 -2.18 5.82 -2.96
N ILE A 35 -1.57 6.99 -2.79
CA ILE A 35 -0.44 7.35 -3.62
C ILE A 35 0.79 6.78 -2.94
N VAL A 36 1.51 5.94 -3.65
CA VAL A 36 2.66 5.25 -3.08
C VAL A 36 3.88 5.54 -3.93
N MET A 37 5.04 5.42 -3.31
CA MET A 37 6.30 5.59 -4.03
C MET A 37 6.76 4.21 -4.49
N LEU A 38 6.73 4.01 -5.79
CA LEU A 38 7.12 2.74 -6.39
C LEU A 38 8.25 2.98 -7.35
N ASP A 39 9.42 2.48 -7.00
CA ASP A 39 10.57 2.58 -7.90
C ASP A 39 10.84 4.02 -8.29
N GLY A 40 10.76 4.92 -7.33
CA GLY A 40 11.07 6.31 -7.59
C GLY A 40 9.95 7.11 -8.22
N LYS A 41 8.77 6.52 -8.36
CA LYS A 41 7.64 7.21 -8.97
C LYS A 41 6.43 7.14 -8.07
N GLU A 42 5.58 8.15 -8.19
CA GLU A 42 4.33 8.15 -7.45
C GLU A 42 3.28 7.43 -8.27
N VAL A 43 2.65 6.45 -7.66
CA VAL A 43 1.65 5.62 -8.32
C VAL A 43 0.44 5.54 -7.44
N GLU A 44 -0.74 5.54 -8.05
CA GLU A 44 -1.97 5.38 -7.31
C GLU A 44 -2.32 3.91 -7.26
N ALA A 45 -2.47 3.36 -6.07
CA ALA A 45 -2.71 1.93 -5.88
C ALA A 45 -3.96 1.73 -5.04
N TRP A 46 -4.71 0.69 -5.36
CA TRP A 46 -5.90 0.34 -4.60
C TRP A 46 -5.49 -0.20 -3.24
N SER A 47 -6.20 0.19 -2.21
CA SER A 47 -5.84 -0.25 -0.87
C SER A 47 -5.92 -1.77 -0.74
N GLU A 48 -6.82 -2.40 -1.47
CA GLU A 48 -6.92 -3.85 -1.37
C GLU A 48 -5.71 -4.55 -1.95
N ASN A 49 -4.91 -3.85 -2.73
CA ASN A 49 -3.69 -4.44 -3.27
C ASN A 49 -2.47 -4.10 -2.43
N LEU A 50 -2.70 -3.55 -1.26
CA LEU A 50 -1.60 -3.17 -0.38
C LEU A 50 -1.73 -3.91 0.93
N VAL A 51 -0.61 -4.42 1.41
CA VAL A 51 -0.55 -5.11 2.71
C VAL A 51 0.53 -4.44 3.51
N LEU A 52 0.22 -4.04 4.72
CA LEU A 52 1.20 -3.39 5.55
C LEU A 52 2.37 -4.31 5.81
N TRP A 53 3.55 -3.71 5.81
CA TRP A 53 4.76 -4.47 6.01
C TRP A 53 4.76 -5.20 7.34
N ASP A 54 4.24 -4.55 8.35
CA ASP A 54 4.20 -5.15 9.68
C ASP A 54 3.30 -6.37 9.73
N ASP A 55 2.18 -6.30 9.06
CA ASP A 55 1.28 -7.44 9.01
C ASP A 55 1.97 -8.64 8.40
N ARG A 56 2.70 -8.38 7.34
CA ARG A 56 3.38 -9.45 6.67
C ARG A 56 4.47 -10.05 7.54
N LYS A 57 5.12 -9.19 8.30
CA LYS A 57 6.16 -9.65 9.18
C LYS A 57 5.62 -10.58 10.23
N ASP A 58 4.45 -10.29 10.73
CA ASP A 58 3.86 -11.13 11.76
C ASP A 58 3.61 -12.52 11.27
N GLU A 59 3.26 -12.65 10.04
CA GLU A 59 2.95 -13.95 9.50
C GLU A 59 4.12 -14.86 9.45
N LYS A 60 5.29 -14.33 9.41
CA LYS A 60 6.46 -15.14 9.26
C LYS A 60 6.94 -15.74 10.51
N VAL A 61 6.48 -15.30 11.61
CA VAL A 61 7.00 -15.76 12.86
C VAL A 61 6.54 -17.17 13.09
N PRO A 62 7.42 -18.10 13.25
CA PRO A 62 7.06 -19.48 13.51
C PRO A 62 6.56 -19.68 14.92
#